data_86c15c41e55add4757d59291c3305fed
#
_entry.id   86c15c41e55add4757d59291c3305fed
#
_cell.length_a   1.000
_cell.length_b   1.000
_cell.length_c   1.000
_cell.angle_alpha   90.00
_cell.angle_beta   90.00
_cell.angle_gamma   90.00
#
_symmetry.space_group_name_H-M   'P 1'
#
loop_
_entity.id
_entity.type
_entity.pdbx_description
1 polymer ?
#
loop_
_entity_poly.entity_id
_entity_poly.type
_entity_poly.pdbx_seq_one_letter_code
_entity_poly.pdbx_strand_id
1 'polypeptide(L)'
;MALVPAAVLASCAGGSEKAQTVSEGQQAATQPARVTVARWDGVPGAEGYTRLALDAVRRNGGALVSNVPEDVSQYCPGYEKANADDRASFWVGLLSALAKWESNFKPAVTFTEPDIYDASGNNVISRGLLQLSFESANAYGCGLRTADDLHDPGTNLSCGVKILSSLVTRSGMIASDGRPWRGAAAYWSPFRDQAKRADIQSWTSRQSYCSQVVAGEAAL
;
A
#
# COMPACT_ATOMS: atom_id res chain seq x y z
N MET A 1 75.65 -31.43 -30.08
CA MET A 1 75.86 -30.74 -31.38
C MET A 1 74.88 -29.65 -31.47
N ALA A 2 75.33 -28.49 -31.19
CA ALA A 2 75.65 -27.39 -32.11
C ALA A 2 74.34 -26.79 -32.68
N LEU A 3 74.04 -25.56 -32.71
CA LEU A 3 74.63 -24.26 -32.53
C LEU A 3 73.49 -23.21 -32.60
N VAL A 4 73.63 -22.15 -31.85
CA VAL A 4 73.07 -20.79 -31.92
C VAL A 4 73.47 -20.14 -33.26
N PRO A 5 73.06 -18.95 -33.73
CA PRO A 5 72.26 -17.83 -33.15
C PRO A 5 71.41 -17.02 -34.19
N ALA A 6 70.88 -15.96 -33.74
CA ALA A 6 70.88 -14.56 -34.25
C ALA A 6 69.48 -13.97 -34.24
N ALA A 7 69.33 -12.98 -33.51
CA ALA A 7 69.55 -11.52 -33.61
C ALA A 7 68.35 -10.76 -34.20
N VAL A 8 67.75 -9.99 -33.33
CA VAL A 8 67.46 -8.54 -33.31
C VAL A 8 66.67 -7.96 -34.48
N LEU A 9 65.59 -7.38 -34.21
CA LEU A 9 65.36 -5.95 -34.55
C LEU A 9 64.13 -5.41 -33.81
N ALA A 10 64.32 -4.37 -33.08
CA ALA A 10 63.30 -3.54 -32.45
C ALA A 10 62.51 -2.77 -33.49
N SER A 11 61.21 -2.63 -33.28
CA SER A 11 60.42 -1.60 -33.92
C SER A 11 59.42 -1.06 -32.94
N CYS A 12 59.64 0.17 -32.51
CA CYS A 12 58.69 1.02 -31.80
C CYS A 12 57.54 1.37 -32.72
N ALA A 13 56.32 1.06 -32.33
CA ALA A 13 55.14 1.66 -32.90
C ALA A 13 54.16 1.98 -31.76
N GLY A 14 53.83 3.26 -31.65
CA GLY A 14 52.99 3.85 -30.60
C GLY A 14 51.61 3.27 -30.56
N GLY A 15 51.24 2.76 -29.42
CA GLY A 15 49.87 2.39 -29.09
C GLY A 15 49.15 3.58 -28.47
N SER A 16 48.19 4.09 -29.20
CA SER A 16 47.23 5.11 -28.75
C SER A 16 46.45 4.57 -27.57
N GLU A 17 46.68 5.13 -26.42
CA GLU A 17 45.94 4.92 -25.19
C GLU A 17 44.54 5.51 -25.38
N LYS A 18 43.55 4.69 -25.68
CA LYS A 18 42.16 5.08 -25.63
C LYS A 18 41.79 5.25 -24.16
N ALA A 19 41.65 6.51 -23.75
CA ALA A 19 41.00 6.85 -22.49
C ALA A 19 39.61 6.23 -22.45
N GLN A 20 39.41 5.25 -21.58
CA GLN A 20 38.08 4.76 -21.19
C GLN A 20 37.44 5.86 -20.35
N THR A 21 36.49 6.59 -20.94
CA THR A 21 35.56 7.41 -20.19
C THR A 21 34.71 6.48 -19.32
N VAL A 22 35.02 6.47 -18.04
CA VAL A 22 34.16 5.88 -17.00
C VAL A 22 32.88 6.71 -17.00
N SER A 23 31.81 6.15 -17.53
CA SER A 23 30.48 6.68 -17.39
C SER A 23 30.15 6.64 -15.91
N GLU A 24 30.21 7.81 -15.24
CA GLU A 24 29.62 8.00 -13.92
C GLU A 24 28.12 7.68 -14.03
N GLY A 25 27.77 6.50 -13.53
CA GLY A 25 26.37 6.15 -13.36
C GLY A 25 25.70 7.17 -12.45
N GLN A 26 24.82 7.98 -13.03
CA GLN A 26 23.91 8.83 -12.26
C GLN A 26 23.16 7.96 -11.27
N GLN A 27 23.61 7.96 -10.02
CA GLN A 27 22.83 7.47 -8.90
C GLN A 27 21.58 8.34 -8.84
N ALA A 28 20.44 7.74 -9.18
CA ALA A 28 19.16 8.38 -8.98
C ALA A 28 19.08 8.81 -7.51
N ALA A 29 19.02 10.10 -7.26
CA ALA A 29 18.90 10.67 -5.94
C ALA A 29 17.63 10.08 -5.30
N THR A 30 17.81 9.23 -4.29
CA THR A 30 16.73 8.65 -3.52
C THR A 30 16.04 9.80 -2.78
N GLN A 31 14.85 10.18 -3.21
CA GLN A 31 14.08 11.19 -2.50
C GLN A 31 13.85 10.71 -1.05
N PRO A 32 13.99 11.59 -0.04
CA PRO A 32 13.74 11.23 1.33
C PRO A 32 12.29 10.72 1.46
N ALA A 33 12.12 9.59 2.19
CA ALA A 33 10.81 9.02 2.46
C ALA A 33 9.92 10.08 3.14
N ARG A 34 8.74 10.30 2.57
CA ARG A 34 7.75 11.23 3.14
C ARG A 34 7.16 10.62 4.39
N VAL A 35 6.82 11.46 5.36
CA VAL A 35 6.18 10.99 6.59
C VAL A 35 4.81 10.41 6.25
N THR A 36 4.54 9.19 6.70
CA THR A 36 3.21 8.58 6.60
C THR A 36 2.26 9.34 7.52
N VAL A 37 1.23 9.91 6.94
CA VAL A 37 0.13 10.58 7.66
C VAL A 37 -1.13 9.74 7.50
N ALA A 38 -1.79 9.45 8.61
CA ALA A 38 -3.04 8.69 8.64
C ALA A 38 -4.16 9.49 9.31
N ARG A 39 -5.41 9.23 8.93
CA ARG A 39 -6.56 10.03 9.38
C ARG A 39 -6.85 9.87 10.88
N TRP A 40 -6.36 8.82 11.51
CA TRP A 40 -6.42 8.59 12.95
C TRP A 40 -5.28 9.24 13.75
N ASP A 41 -4.25 9.83 13.09
CA ASP A 41 -3.16 10.48 13.81
C ASP A 41 -3.70 11.67 14.62
N GLY A 42 -3.30 11.77 15.88
CA GLY A 42 -3.80 12.77 16.82
C GLY A 42 -5.15 12.42 17.46
N VAL A 43 -5.77 11.29 17.13
CA VAL A 43 -6.97 10.82 17.80
C VAL A 43 -6.58 10.10 19.11
N PRO A 44 -7.10 10.52 20.27
CA PRO A 44 -6.80 9.84 21.54
C PRO A 44 -7.16 8.35 21.49
N GLY A 45 -6.23 7.50 21.91
CA GLY A 45 -6.38 6.03 21.87
C GLY A 45 -5.99 5.38 20.54
N ALA A 46 -5.58 6.17 19.53
CA ALA A 46 -5.09 5.66 18.25
C ALA A 46 -3.56 5.68 18.10
N GLU A 47 -2.86 5.91 19.21
CA GLU A 47 -1.41 5.95 19.23
C GLU A 47 -0.82 4.62 18.73
N GLY A 48 0.02 4.69 17.73
CA GLY A 48 0.66 3.51 17.13
C GLY A 48 -0.12 2.82 16.00
N TYR A 49 -1.37 3.21 15.67
CA TYR A 49 -2.12 2.59 14.56
C TYR A 49 -1.41 2.75 13.21
N THR A 50 -0.81 3.91 12.95
CA THR A 50 -0.02 4.14 11.72
C THR A 50 1.13 3.16 11.61
N ARG A 51 1.87 2.90 12.70
CA ARG A 51 2.95 1.91 12.72
C ARG A 51 2.41 0.48 12.50
N LEU A 52 1.34 0.10 13.19
CA LEU A 52 0.70 -1.21 13.03
C LEU A 52 0.21 -1.42 11.59
N ALA A 53 -0.38 -0.40 10.97
CA ALA A 53 -0.85 -0.44 9.59
C ALA A 53 0.31 -0.53 8.59
N LEU A 54 1.40 0.22 8.77
CA LEU A 54 2.61 0.10 7.95
C LEU A 54 3.21 -1.30 8.03
N ASP A 55 3.33 -1.85 9.24
CA ASP A 55 3.79 -3.22 9.45
C ASP A 55 2.89 -4.25 8.78
N ALA A 56 1.57 -4.04 8.81
CA ALA A 56 0.60 -4.88 8.13
C ALA A 56 0.75 -4.82 6.60
N VAL A 57 0.89 -3.60 6.02
CA VAL A 57 1.11 -3.41 4.58
C VAL A 57 2.43 -4.06 4.15
N ARG A 58 3.51 -3.90 4.89
CA ARG A 58 4.81 -4.52 4.58
C ARG A 58 4.75 -6.05 4.60
N ARG A 59 4.01 -6.65 5.53
CA ARG A 59 3.90 -8.10 5.65
C ARG A 59 2.91 -8.73 4.68
N ASN A 60 1.77 -8.08 4.43
CA ASN A 60 0.64 -8.69 3.73
C ASN A 60 0.20 -7.92 2.47
N GLY A 61 0.69 -6.70 2.27
CA GLY A 61 0.25 -5.79 1.20
C GLY A 61 1.23 -5.66 0.03
N GLY A 62 2.18 -6.60 -0.16
CA GLY A 62 3.16 -6.52 -1.23
C GLY A 62 2.53 -6.32 -2.61
N ALA A 63 1.44 -7.04 -2.90
CA ALA A 63 0.70 -6.88 -4.15
C ALA A 63 -0.01 -5.50 -4.27
N LEU A 64 -0.45 -4.92 -3.15
CA LEU A 64 -1.00 -3.56 -3.16
C LEU A 64 0.07 -2.54 -3.57
N VAL A 65 1.26 -2.65 -2.98
CA VAL A 65 2.37 -1.70 -3.23
C VAL A 65 2.93 -1.84 -4.64
N SER A 66 3.03 -3.06 -5.18
CA SER A 66 3.61 -3.30 -6.51
C SER A 66 2.66 -3.00 -7.66
N ASN A 67 1.36 -3.15 -7.48
CA ASN A 67 0.37 -2.91 -8.53
C ASN A 67 -0.07 -1.43 -8.59
N VAL A 68 -0.54 -1.03 -9.76
CA VAL A 68 -1.16 0.28 -10.00
C VAL A 68 -2.64 0.04 -10.35
N PRO A 69 -3.58 0.24 -9.41
CA PRO A 69 -5.00 0.09 -9.68
C PRO A 69 -5.49 1.10 -10.73
N GLU A 70 -6.44 0.70 -11.57
CA GLU A 70 -6.98 1.52 -12.67
C GLU A 70 -7.57 2.86 -12.21
N ASP A 71 -8.18 2.87 -11.02
CA ASP A 71 -8.84 4.05 -10.43
C ASP A 71 -7.97 4.79 -9.40
N VAL A 72 -6.69 4.43 -9.26
CA VAL A 72 -5.81 4.96 -8.21
C VAL A 72 -5.65 6.48 -8.28
N SER A 73 -5.69 7.07 -9.46
CA SER A 73 -5.56 8.53 -9.65
C SER A 73 -6.66 9.32 -8.95
N GLN A 74 -7.84 8.73 -8.73
CA GLN A 74 -8.94 9.34 -7.98
C GLN A 74 -8.64 9.41 -6.47
N TYR A 75 -7.79 8.53 -5.96
CA TYR A 75 -7.42 8.42 -4.54
C TYR A 75 -6.04 9.01 -4.26
N CYS A 76 -5.10 8.89 -5.20
CA CYS A 76 -3.70 9.28 -5.04
C CYS A 76 -3.09 9.64 -6.41
N PRO A 77 -3.21 10.90 -6.87
CA PRO A 77 -2.79 11.30 -8.21
C PRO A 77 -1.32 11.02 -8.54
N GLY A 78 -0.44 11.02 -7.54
CA GLY A 78 0.99 10.74 -7.71
C GLY A 78 1.40 9.27 -7.59
N TYR A 79 0.45 8.35 -7.33
CA TYR A 79 0.75 6.95 -6.98
C TYR A 79 1.59 6.21 -8.01
N GLU A 80 1.31 6.38 -9.30
CA GLU A 80 2.02 5.67 -10.38
C GLU A 80 3.53 5.94 -10.35
N LYS A 81 3.91 7.19 -10.03
CA LYS A 81 5.30 7.63 -9.96
C LYS A 81 5.89 7.56 -8.55
N ALA A 82 5.09 7.17 -7.56
CA ALA A 82 5.51 7.09 -6.17
C ALA A 82 6.46 5.90 -5.94
N ASN A 83 7.43 6.08 -5.05
CA ASN A 83 8.26 4.98 -4.56
C ASN A 83 7.47 4.01 -3.68
N ALA A 84 8.06 2.86 -3.31
CA ALA A 84 7.38 1.83 -2.55
C ALA A 84 6.93 2.30 -1.15
N ASP A 85 7.68 3.16 -0.49
CA ASP A 85 7.32 3.69 0.83
C ASP A 85 6.14 4.66 0.76
N ASP A 86 6.12 5.55 -0.24
CA ASP A 86 4.98 6.44 -0.49
C ASP A 86 3.72 5.64 -0.87
N ARG A 87 3.86 4.58 -1.69
CA ARG A 87 2.76 3.67 -2.00
C ARG A 87 2.24 2.94 -0.76
N ALA A 88 3.14 2.45 0.10
CA ALA A 88 2.74 1.84 1.37
C ALA A 88 2.02 2.86 2.27
N SER A 89 2.50 4.09 2.34
CA SER A 89 1.87 5.20 3.08
C SER A 89 0.47 5.51 2.56
N PHE A 90 0.27 5.48 1.24
CA PHE A 90 -1.07 5.63 0.65
C PHE A 90 -2.05 4.56 1.14
N TRP A 91 -1.65 3.30 1.16
CA TRP A 91 -2.53 2.22 1.64
C TRP A 91 -2.87 2.35 3.12
N VAL A 92 -1.94 2.81 3.95
CA VAL A 92 -2.21 3.16 5.34
C VAL A 92 -3.20 4.31 5.44
N GLY A 93 -2.99 5.36 4.64
CA GLY A 93 -3.92 6.48 4.54
C GLY A 93 -5.33 6.06 4.16
N LEU A 94 -5.46 5.20 3.13
CA LEU A 94 -6.74 4.66 2.68
C LEU A 94 -7.47 3.87 3.77
N LEU A 95 -6.75 2.97 4.48
CA LEU A 95 -7.30 2.21 5.60
C LEU A 95 -7.75 3.13 6.74
N SER A 96 -6.99 4.19 7.03
CA SER A 96 -7.37 5.15 8.07
C SER A 96 -8.62 5.96 7.68
N ALA A 97 -8.73 6.33 6.41
CA ALA A 97 -9.90 7.04 5.90
C ALA A 97 -11.14 6.13 5.91
N LEU A 98 -10.99 4.83 5.62
CA LEU A 98 -12.03 3.83 5.77
C LEU A 98 -12.46 3.66 7.22
N ALA A 99 -11.51 3.52 8.16
CA ALA A 99 -11.79 3.33 9.60
C ALA A 99 -12.59 4.49 10.21
N LYS A 100 -12.49 5.70 9.65
CA LYS A 100 -13.35 6.83 10.02
C LYS A 100 -14.83 6.49 9.87
N TRP A 101 -15.20 5.80 8.81
CA TRP A 101 -16.58 5.47 8.47
C TRP A 101 -17.04 4.15 9.07
N GLU A 102 -16.13 3.22 9.34
CA GLU A 102 -16.46 1.91 9.90
C GLU A 102 -16.62 1.96 11.43
N SER A 103 -15.69 2.59 12.14
CA SER A 103 -15.68 2.55 13.62
C SER A 103 -15.47 3.89 14.27
N ASN A 104 -15.28 4.97 13.49
CA ASN A 104 -14.77 6.24 13.99
C ASN A 104 -13.49 6.06 14.86
N PHE A 105 -12.59 5.18 14.39
CA PHE A 105 -11.29 4.83 15.00
C PHE A 105 -11.36 4.07 16.33
N LYS A 106 -12.53 3.54 16.69
CA LYS A 106 -12.75 2.83 17.96
C LYS A 106 -12.61 1.32 17.77
N PRO A 107 -11.60 0.65 18.36
CA PRO A 107 -11.36 -0.77 18.12
C PRO A 107 -12.39 -1.68 18.81
N ALA A 108 -13.08 -1.20 19.84
CA ALA A 108 -14.07 -1.98 20.59
C ALA A 108 -15.46 -1.98 19.96
N VAL A 109 -15.67 -1.30 18.81
CA VAL A 109 -16.99 -1.25 18.16
C VAL A 109 -17.38 -2.60 17.60
N THR A 110 -18.61 -2.99 17.85
CA THR A 110 -19.31 -4.10 17.20
C THR A 110 -20.57 -3.60 16.52
N PHE A 111 -20.90 -4.20 15.38
CA PHE A 111 -22.16 -3.95 14.67
C PHE A 111 -22.78 -5.28 14.24
N THR A 112 -24.04 -5.49 14.57
CA THR A 112 -24.81 -6.66 14.13
C THR A 112 -25.45 -6.33 12.78
N GLU A 113 -25.09 -7.06 11.74
CA GLU A 113 -25.61 -6.86 10.39
C GLU A 113 -27.06 -7.38 10.34
N PRO A 114 -28.07 -6.53 10.09
CA PRO A 114 -29.47 -6.94 10.25
C PRO A 114 -29.92 -7.97 9.20
N ASP A 115 -29.32 -7.93 8.00
CA ASP A 115 -29.79 -8.71 6.84
C ASP A 115 -28.71 -9.66 6.30
N ILE A 116 -27.64 -9.90 7.06
CA ILE A 116 -26.55 -10.80 6.68
C ILE A 116 -26.43 -11.89 7.72
N TYR A 117 -26.53 -13.15 7.28
CA TYR A 117 -26.52 -14.31 8.16
C TYR A 117 -25.29 -15.19 7.89
N ASP A 118 -24.77 -15.79 8.96
CA ASP A 118 -23.73 -16.81 8.89
C ASP A 118 -24.31 -18.17 8.44
N ALA A 119 -23.45 -19.17 8.28
CA ALA A 119 -23.87 -20.51 7.88
C ALA A 119 -24.78 -21.21 8.90
N SER A 120 -24.86 -20.72 10.14
CA SER A 120 -25.69 -21.22 11.21
C SER A 120 -27.04 -20.47 11.34
N GLY A 121 -27.25 -19.44 10.50
CA GLY A 121 -28.47 -18.63 10.50
C GLY A 121 -28.46 -17.49 11.52
N ASN A 122 -27.32 -17.20 12.16
CA ASN A 122 -27.19 -16.05 13.06
C ASN A 122 -26.77 -14.81 12.28
N ASN A 123 -27.18 -13.62 12.76
CA ASN A 123 -26.69 -12.37 12.17
C ASN A 123 -25.17 -12.28 12.25
N VAL A 124 -24.55 -11.90 11.14
CA VAL A 124 -23.12 -11.61 11.09
C VAL A 124 -22.80 -10.42 12.00
N ILE A 125 -21.70 -10.49 12.74
CA ILE A 125 -21.25 -9.43 13.62
C ILE A 125 -19.91 -8.90 13.13
N SER A 126 -19.89 -7.63 12.74
CA SER A 126 -18.71 -6.88 12.34
C SER A 126 -18.02 -6.27 13.56
N ARG A 127 -16.67 -6.25 13.60
CA ARG A 127 -15.89 -5.85 14.77
C ARG A 127 -14.65 -5.03 14.41
N GLY A 128 -14.29 -4.16 15.33
CA GLY A 128 -13.00 -3.46 15.34
C GLY A 128 -12.90 -2.30 14.36
N LEU A 129 -11.68 -1.84 14.13
CA LEU A 129 -11.39 -0.62 13.37
C LEU A 129 -12.00 -0.62 11.96
N LEU A 130 -11.94 -1.76 11.27
CA LEU A 130 -12.38 -1.92 9.88
C LEU A 130 -13.67 -2.73 9.76
N GLN A 131 -14.36 -2.96 10.87
CA GLN A 131 -15.63 -3.71 10.94
C GLN A 131 -15.58 -5.02 10.15
N LEU A 132 -14.73 -5.94 10.60
CA LEU A 132 -14.54 -7.24 9.98
C LEU A 132 -15.39 -8.31 10.69
N SER A 133 -15.97 -9.25 9.94
CA SER A 133 -16.62 -10.43 10.52
C SER A 133 -15.62 -11.59 10.65
N PHE A 134 -15.81 -12.43 11.68
CA PHE A 134 -14.90 -13.53 12.00
C PHE A 134 -14.81 -14.55 10.86
N GLU A 135 -15.95 -14.97 10.33
CA GLU A 135 -16.04 -15.96 9.26
C GLU A 135 -15.41 -15.45 7.96
N SER A 136 -15.79 -14.23 7.59
CA SER A 136 -15.27 -13.58 6.39
C SER A 136 -13.76 -13.35 6.50
N ALA A 137 -13.27 -12.83 7.62
CA ALA A 137 -11.87 -12.61 7.88
C ALA A 137 -11.05 -13.91 7.75
N ASN A 138 -11.53 -14.99 8.33
CA ASN A 138 -10.86 -16.29 8.23
C ASN A 138 -10.89 -16.86 6.81
N ALA A 139 -11.94 -16.60 6.02
CA ALA A 139 -11.98 -16.97 4.60
C ALA A 139 -10.87 -16.27 3.78
N TYR A 140 -10.40 -15.09 4.23
CA TYR A 140 -9.24 -14.38 3.66
C TYR A 140 -7.90 -14.78 4.34
N GLY A 141 -7.88 -15.82 5.16
CA GLY A 141 -6.67 -16.35 5.77
C GLY A 141 -6.13 -15.50 6.93
N CYS A 142 -7.01 -14.84 7.69
CA CYS A 142 -6.58 -14.03 8.84
C CYS A 142 -6.07 -14.88 10.01
N GLY A 143 -6.55 -16.13 10.14
CA GLY A 143 -6.07 -17.06 11.17
C GLY A 143 -6.52 -16.68 12.59
N LEU A 144 -7.72 -16.09 12.69
CA LEU A 144 -8.33 -15.71 13.96
C LEU A 144 -8.77 -16.96 14.72
N ARG A 145 -8.55 -16.97 16.03
CA ARG A 145 -8.99 -18.04 16.93
C ARG A 145 -10.37 -17.77 17.52
N THR A 146 -10.62 -16.50 17.81
CA THR A 146 -11.91 -16.01 18.32
C THR A 146 -12.34 -14.76 17.59
N ALA A 147 -13.61 -14.44 17.62
CA ALA A 147 -14.14 -13.23 17.04
C ALA A 147 -13.62 -11.97 17.75
N ASP A 148 -13.28 -12.07 19.03
CA ASP A 148 -12.76 -10.97 19.85
C ASP A 148 -11.34 -10.58 19.47
N ASP A 149 -10.58 -11.45 18.78
CA ASP A 149 -9.26 -11.12 18.21
C ASP A 149 -9.33 -9.88 17.30
N LEU A 150 -10.51 -9.62 16.69
CA LEU A 150 -10.75 -8.46 15.83
C LEU A 150 -10.85 -7.11 16.58
N HIS A 151 -10.90 -7.12 17.90
CA HIS A 151 -10.83 -5.90 18.70
C HIS A 151 -9.39 -5.43 18.94
N ASP A 152 -8.38 -6.29 18.70
CA ASP A 152 -6.98 -5.88 18.68
C ASP A 152 -6.68 -5.10 17.40
N PRO A 153 -6.19 -3.83 17.51
CA PRO A 153 -5.95 -2.99 16.34
C PRO A 153 -4.95 -3.60 15.35
N GLY A 154 -3.90 -4.25 15.84
CA GLY A 154 -2.87 -4.86 15.00
C GLY A 154 -3.41 -6.03 14.18
N THR A 155 -4.18 -6.89 14.82
CA THR A 155 -4.86 -8.04 14.19
C THR A 155 -5.90 -7.56 13.17
N ASN A 156 -6.73 -6.59 13.53
CA ASN A 156 -7.76 -6.03 12.65
C ASN A 156 -7.15 -5.39 11.40
N LEU A 157 -6.12 -4.53 11.56
CA LEU A 157 -5.42 -3.89 10.45
C LEU A 157 -4.69 -4.91 9.57
N SER A 158 -4.00 -5.88 10.18
CA SER A 158 -3.32 -6.95 9.44
C SER A 158 -4.30 -7.77 8.58
N CYS A 159 -5.45 -8.10 9.14
CA CYS A 159 -6.52 -8.80 8.44
C CYS A 159 -7.14 -7.93 7.33
N GLY A 160 -7.44 -6.66 7.62
CA GLY A 160 -7.96 -5.72 6.64
C GLY A 160 -7.04 -5.55 5.43
N VAL A 161 -5.72 -5.53 5.63
CA VAL A 161 -4.74 -5.51 4.54
C VAL A 161 -4.82 -6.78 3.69
N LYS A 162 -4.95 -7.97 4.29
CA LYS A 162 -5.12 -9.23 3.53
C LYS A 162 -6.37 -9.22 2.66
N ILE A 163 -7.50 -8.79 3.23
CA ILE A 163 -8.78 -8.67 2.51
C ILE A 163 -8.62 -7.67 1.35
N LEU A 164 -8.13 -6.47 1.64
CA LEU A 164 -7.96 -5.40 0.65
C LEU A 164 -7.02 -5.84 -0.47
N SER A 165 -5.88 -6.46 -0.13
CA SER A 165 -4.91 -6.98 -1.10
C SER A 165 -5.55 -8.01 -2.05
N SER A 166 -6.30 -8.97 -1.50
CA SER A 166 -7.02 -9.96 -2.30
C SER A 166 -8.05 -9.32 -3.25
N LEU A 167 -8.84 -8.38 -2.74
CA LEU A 167 -9.91 -7.74 -3.51
C LEU A 167 -9.38 -6.84 -4.62
N VAL A 168 -8.38 -5.99 -4.32
CA VAL A 168 -7.78 -5.05 -5.28
C VAL A 168 -6.99 -5.82 -6.34
N THR A 169 -6.18 -6.80 -5.97
CA THR A 169 -5.40 -7.60 -6.92
C THR A 169 -6.31 -8.35 -7.90
N ARG A 170 -7.40 -8.94 -7.41
CA ARG A 170 -8.34 -9.69 -8.25
C ARG A 170 -9.13 -8.79 -9.21
N SER A 171 -9.43 -7.55 -8.82
CA SER A 171 -10.29 -6.65 -9.60
C SER A 171 -9.53 -5.64 -10.46
N GLY A 172 -8.24 -5.40 -10.17
CA GLY A 172 -7.44 -4.36 -10.83
C GLY A 172 -7.77 -2.94 -10.38
N MET A 173 -8.66 -2.74 -9.39
CA MET A 173 -9.12 -1.42 -8.94
C MET A 173 -9.26 -1.33 -7.42
N ILE A 174 -9.23 -0.11 -6.89
CA ILE A 174 -9.46 0.16 -5.46
C ILE A 174 -10.93 -0.10 -5.13
N ALA A 175 -11.87 0.51 -5.86
CA ALA A 175 -13.29 0.30 -5.64
C ALA A 175 -14.13 0.71 -6.85
N SER A 176 -15.04 -0.16 -7.30
CA SER A 176 -16.03 0.20 -8.33
C SER A 176 -17.04 1.23 -7.80
N ASP A 177 -17.55 2.05 -8.69
CA ASP A 177 -18.59 3.07 -8.40
C ASP A 177 -20.02 2.56 -8.60
N GLY A 178 -20.16 1.30 -9.07
CA GLY A 178 -21.44 0.63 -9.34
C GLY A 178 -21.34 -0.89 -9.26
N ARG A 179 -22.49 -1.55 -9.38
CA ARG A 179 -22.59 -3.02 -9.41
C ARG A 179 -22.07 -3.61 -10.71
N PRO A 180 -21.47 -4.79 -10.73
CA PRO A 180 -21.14 -5.58 -9.55
C PRO A 180 -20.04 -4.91 -8.73
N TRP A 181 -20.16 -4.93 -7.39
CA TRP A 181 -19.17 -4.34 -6.49
C TRP A 181 -17.82 -5.05 -6.61
N ARG A 182 -16.76 -4.29 -6.90
CA ARG A 182 -15.39 -4.78 -7.07
C ARG A 182 -14.42 -4.01 -6.20
N GLY A 183 -13.23 -4.57 -5.97
CA GLY A 183 -12.24 -3.99 -5.07
C GLY A 183 -12.78 -3.88 -3.64
N ALA A 184 -12.40 -2.85 -2.92
CA ALA A 184 -12.86 -2.59 -1.56
C ALA A 184 -14.39 -2.47 -1.44
N ALA A 185 -15.09 -2.03 -2.51
CA ALA A 185 -16.54 -1.94 -2.53
C ALA A 185 -17.23 -3.33 -2.43
N ALA A 186 -16.53 -4.42 -2.77
CA ALA A 186 -17.07 -5.77 -2.58
C ALA A 186 -17.24 -6.15 -1.11
N TYR A 187 -16.45 -5.55 -0.23
CA TYR A 187 -16.47 -5.82 1.21
C TYR A 187 -17.05 -4.65 2.02
N TRP A 188 -16.51 -3.44 1.87
CA TRP A 188 -16.82 -2.29 2.72
C TRP A 188 -17.87 -1.36 2.12
N SER A 189 -18.94 -1.13 2.86
CA SER A 189 -20.07 -0.27 2.46
C SER A 189 -19.70 1.20 2.22
N PRO A 190 -18.72 1.84 2.90
CA PRO A 190 -18.32 3.21 2.61
C PRO A 190 -17.83 3.44 1.17
N PHE A 191 -17.29 2.41 0.51
CA PHE A 191 -16.92 2.52 -0.90
C PHE A 191 -18.12 2.42 -1.87
N ARG A 192 -19.29 1.96 -1.40
CA ARG A 192 -20.55 1.91 -2.16
C ARG A 192 -21.35 3.21 -2.02
N ASP A 193 -21.17 3.91 -0.93
CA ASP A 193 -21.77 5.21 -0.65
C ASP A 193 -20.98 6.32 -1.33
N GLN A 194 -21.63 7.10 -2.22
CA GLN A 194 -20.96 8.12 -3.02
C GLN A 194 -20.31 9.21 -2.15
N ALA A 195 -20.99 9.66 -1.08
CA ALA A 195 -20.47 10.73 -0.23
C ALA A 195 -19.28 10.27 0.60
N LYS A 196 -19.35 9.06 1.18
CA LYS A 196 -18.24 8.49 1.97
C LYS A 196 -17.04 8.16 1.09
N ARG A 197 -17.27 7.60 -0.10
CA ARG A 197 -16.21 7.34 -1.08
C ARG A 197 -15.52 8.64 -1.50
N ALA A 198 -16.29 9.68 -1.81
CA ALA A 198 -15.74 11.00 -2.17
C ALA A 198 -14.92 11.62 -1.01
N ASP A 199 -15.36 11.45 0.24
CA ASP A 199 -14.60 11.88 1.42
C ASP A 199 -13.28 11.11 1.56
N ILE A 200 -13.29 9.79 1.36
CA ILE A 200 -12.07 8.96 1.36
C ILE A 200 -11.11 9.44 0.26
N GLN A 201 -11.59 9.59 -0.97
CA GLN A 201 -10.81 10.09 -2.11
C GLN A 201 -10.23 11.48 -1.83
N SER A 202 -11.06 12.41 -1.37
CA SER A 202 -10.66 13.76 -1.05
C SER A 202 -9.61 13.82 0.06
N TRP A 203 -9.73 12.97 1.08
CA TRP A 203 -8.75 12.93 2.16
C TRP A 203 -7.42 12.37 1.68
N THR A 204 -7.41 11.20 1.01
CA THR A 204 -6.18 10.53 0.57
C THR A 204 -5.42 11.31 -0.48
N SER A 205 -6.12 11.90 -1.46
CA SER A 205 -5.49 12.62 -2.58
C SER A 205 -4.70 13.87 -2.15
N ARG A 206 -5.00 14.45 -0.98
CA ARG A 206 -4.31 15.63 -0.45
C ARG A 206 -3.06 15.30 0.36
N GLN A 207 -2.75 14.04 0.60
CA GLN A 207 -1.60 13.67 1.41
C GLN A 207 -0.28 13.84 0.62
N SER A 208 0.80 14.18 1.33
CA SER A 208 2.11 14.44 0.70
C SER A 208 2.63 13.28 -0.13
N TYR A 209 2.40 12.05 0.31
CA TYR A 209 2.77 10.83 -0.42
C TYR A 209 1.95 10.59 -1.70
N CYS A 210 0.85 11.35 -1.90
CA CYS A 210 0.04 11.34 -3.13
C CYS A 210 0.29 12.53 -4.05
N SER A 211 1.21 13.45 -3.68
CA SER A 211 1.54 14.59 -4.50
C SER A 211 2.28 14.14 -5.76
N GLN A 212 1.88 14.68 -6.91
CA GLN A 212 2.68 14.53 -8.12
C GLN A 212 4.02 15.24 -7.91
N VAL A 213 5.12 14.52 -8.08
CA VAL A 213 6.43 15.14 -8.14
C VAL A 213 6.50 15.93 -9.44
N VAL A 214 6.35 17.25 -9.36
CA VAL A 214 6.67 18.11 -10.50
C VAL A 214 8.18 18.05 -10.67
N ALA A 215 8.65 17.28 -11.65
CA ALA A 215 10.04 17.32 -12.05
C ALA A 215 10.29 18.72 -12.63
N GLY A 216 10.90 19.64 -11.85
CA GLY A 216 11.25 20.95 -12.40
C GLY A 216 11.34 22.14 -11.46
N GLU A 217 11.21 22.00 -10.13
CA GLU A 217 11.63 23.08 -9.23
C GLU A 217 12.85 22.66 -8.42
N ALA A 218 13.98 22.53 -9.11
CA ALA A 218 15.27 22.81 -8.49
C ALA A 218 15.29 24.34 -8.27
N ALA A 219 15.26 24.74 -7.00
CA ALA A 219 15.34 26.13 -6.58
C ALA A 219 16.47 26.86 -7.31
N LEU A 220 16.16 28.02 -7.92
CA LEU A 220 17.08 29.05 -8.32
C LEU A 220 17.68 29.73 -7.09
#